data_80791720cf5ff0a042af77e398f19eb4
#
_entry.id   80791720cf5ff0a042af77e398f19eb4
#
_cell.length_a   1.000
_cell.length_b   1.000
_cell.length_c   1.000
_cell.angle_alpha   90.00
_cell.angle_beta   90.00
_cell.angle_gamma   90.00
#
_symmetry.space_group_name_H-M   'P 1'
#
loop_
_entity.id
_entity.type
_entity.pdbx_description
1 polymer ?
#
loop_
_entity_poly.entity_id
_entity_poly.type
_entity_poly.pdbx_seq_one_letter_code
_entity_poly.pdbx_strand_id
1 'polypeptide(L)'
;VAPTINEQVRQAFMFCCFTGLRYSDVSSLTWGNIKQTSLGVVISLKAMQKTKRMLTVPLNQSAISWMPERNKQPLSQRVFDGLVTVGQCDRVLKRLAKEAGVNKVVSFHTSRHTFATNALAAGGDLYTVSKLLGHQSIRTTQVYADVVMDTKIEAVNLLNGLFNSR
;
A
#
# COMPACT_ATOMS: atom_id res chain seq x y z
N VAL A 1 -17.55 -12.42 15.87
CA VAL A 1 -17.43 -11.09 16.48
C VAL A 1 -17.01 -10.12 15.39
N ALA A 2 -17.71 -8.98 15.21
CA ALA A 2 -17.33 -7.97 14.23
C ALA A 2 -15.99 -7.33 14.61
N PRO A 3 -15.07 -7.08 13.63
CA PRO A 3 -13.78 -6.48 13.92
C PRO A 3 -13.95 -5.06 14.49
N THR A 4 -13.10 -4.70 15.45
CA THR A 4 -13.09 -3.35 16.02
C THR A 4 -12.64 -2.30 14.99
N ILE A 5 -12.95 -1.02 15.22
CA ILE A 5 -12.47 0.08 14.36
C ILE A 5 -10.94 0.04 14.21
N ASN A 6 -10.21 -0.25 15.28
CA ASN A 6 -8.75 -0.34 15.24
C ASN A 6 -8.25 -1.46 14.33
N GLU A 7 -8.91 -2.60 14.37
CA GLU A 7 -8.56 -3.76 13.55
C GLU A 7 -8.86 -3.52 12.08
N GLN A 8 -10.00 -2.90 11.76
CA GLN A 8 -10.34 -2.53 10.38
C GLN A 8 -9.37 -1.49 9.80
N VAL A 9 -8.99 -0.48 10.59
CA VAL A 9 -7.98 0.51 10.16
C VAL A 9 -6.64 -0.16 9.93
N ARG A 10 -6.21 -1.08 10.82
CA ARG A 10 -4.98 -1.85 10.66
C ARG A 10 -5.01 -2.72 9.41
N GLN A 11 -6.09 -3.46 9.19
CA GLN A 11 -6.25 -4.32 8.01
C GLN A 11 -6.18 -3.50 6.70
N ALA A 12 -6.95 -2.41 6.62
CA ALA A 12 -6.94 -1.54 5.45
C ALA A 12 -5.57 -0.89 5.21
N PHE A 13 -4.89 -0.44 6.26
CA PHE A 13 -3.54 0.12 6.18
C PHE A 13 -2.54 -0.92 5.65
N MET A 14 -2.51 -2.12 6.23
CA MET A 14 -1.62 -3.19 5.79
C MET A 14 -1.94 -3.63 4.35
N PHE A 15 -3.21 -3.75 3.99
CA PHE A 15 -3.62 -4.00 2.61
C PHE A 15 -3.05 -2.93 1.66
N CYS A 16 -3.08 -1.66 2.05
CA CYS A 16 -2.52 -0.57 1.25
C CYS A 16 -0.98 -0.60 1.20
N CYS A 17 -0.28 -1.16 2.19
CA CYS A 17 1.16 -1.40 2.13
C CYS A 17 1.55 -2.40 1.02
N PHE A 18 0.63 -3.27 0.60
CA PHE A 18 0.85 -4.27 -0.46
C PHE A 18 0.19 -3.93 -1.80
N THR A 19 -0.64 -2.90 -1.86
CA THR A 19 -1.38 -2.52 -3.07
C THR A 19 -1.08 -1.10 -3.55
N GLY A 20 -0.55 -0.25 -2.68
CA GLY A 20 -0.28 1.15 -2.98
C GLY A 20 -1.53 2.03 -3.14
N LEU A 21 -2.72 1.54 -2.80
CA LEU A 21 -3.96 2.31 -2.90
C LEU A 21 -3.94 3.53 -1.99
N ARG A 22 -4.60 4.61 -2.43
CA ARG A 22 -4.87 5.77 -1.57
C ARG A 22 -6.00 5.46 -0.60
N TYR A 23 -6.10 6.24 0.47
CA TYR A 23 -7.24 6.16 1.39
C TYR A 23 -8.59 6.28 0.64
N SER A 24 -8.71 7.23 -0.30
CA SER A 24 -9.92 7.42 -1.11
C SER A 24 -10.32 6.17 -1.90
N ASP A 25 -9.32 5.45 -2.41
CA ASP A 25 -9.54 4.25 -3.22
C ASP A 25 -9.98 3.07 -2.35
N VAL A 26 -9.29 2.83 -1.23
CA VAL A 26 -9.61 1.71 -0.33
C VAL A 26 -10.91 1.94 0.45
N SER A 27 -11.23 3.17 0.84
CA SER A 27 -12.45 3.49 1.55
C SER A 27 -13.72 3.35 0.69
N SER A 28 -13.58 3.42 -0.62
CA SER A 28 -14.65 3.21 -1.59
C SER A 28 -14.60 1.86 -2.30
N LEU A 29 -13.59 1.04 -2.01
CA LEU A 29 -13.39 -0.27 -2.64
C LEU A 29 -14.56 -1.21 -2.31
N THR A 30 -15.20 -1.75 -3.34
CA THR A 30 -16.28 -2.73 -3.20
C THR A 30 -15.83 -4.12 -3.64
N TRP A 31 -16.55 -5.14 -3.22
CA TRP A 31 -16.32 -6.50 -3.68
C TRP A 31 -16.47 -6.64 -5.20
N GLY A 32 -17.28 -5.77 -5.82
CA GLY A 32 -17.41 -5.70 -7.28
C GLY A 32 -16.16 -5.21 -8.01
N ASN A 33 -15.23 -4.56 -7.30
CA ASN A 33 -13.95 -4.16 -7.86
C ASN A 33 -12.90 -5.29 -7.86
N ILE A 34 -13.10 -6.33 -7.04
CA ILE A 34 -12.21 -7.49 -6.96
C ILE A 34 -12.59 -8.47 -8.08
N LYS A 35 -11.66 -8.76 -8.96
CA LYS A 35 -11.87 -9.63 -10.12
C LYS A 35 -10.90 -10.80 -10.11
N GLN A 36 -11.41 -11.99 -10.36
CA GLN A 36 -10.58 -13.16 -10.66
C GLN A 36 -10.26 -13.14 -12.15
N THR A 37 -9.00 -13.29 -12.50
CA THR A 37 -8.50 -13.38 -13.88
C THR A 37 -7.67 -14.65 -14.04
N SER A 38 -7.29 -14.99 -15.27
CA SER A 38 -6.36 -16.10 -15.55
C SER A 38 -4.98 -15.91 -14.92
N LEU A 39 -4.58 -14.66 -14.62
CA LEU A 39 -3.30 -14.29 -14.02
C LEU A 39 -3.38 -14.07 -12.50
N GLY A 40 -4.55 -14.28 -11.89
CA GLY A 40 -4.76 -14.10 -10.46
C GLY A 40 -5.85 -13.06 -10.12
N VAL A 41 -5.88 -12.66 -8.86
CA VAL A 41 -6.84 -11.68 -8.35
C VAL A 41 -6.35 -10.27 -8.63
N VAL A 42 -7.24 -9.41 -9.13
CA VAL A 42 -6.92 -8.00 -9.41
C VAL A 42 -7.99 -7.08 -8.85
N ILE A 43 -7.59 -5.87 -8.47
CA ILE A 43 -8.50 -4.75 -8.23
C ILE A 43 -8.68 -4.01 -9.55
N SER A 44 -9.93 -3.76 -9.94
CA SER A 44 -10.28 -2.93 -11.08
C SER A 44 -11.05 -1.70 -10.60
N LEU A 45 -10.37 -0.55 -10.56
CA LEU A 45 -10.97 0.73 -10.21
C LEU A 45 -11.35 1.47 -11.49
N LYS A 46 -12.61 1.90 -11.57
CA LYS A 46 -13.02 2.85 -12.61
C LYS A 46 -12.23 4.15 -12.41
N ALA A 47 -11.72 4.69 -13.51
CA ALA A 47 -10.90 5.88 -13.45
C ALA A 47 -11.54 6.98 -12.61
N MET A 48 -10.75 7.53 -11.69
CA MET A 48 -11.09 8.74 -10.97
C MET A 48 -11.44 9.85 -11.98
N GLN A 49 -12.40 10.72 -11.65
CA GLN A 49 -12.98 11.75 -12.54
C GLN A 49 -11.95 12.59 -13.33
N LYS A 50 -10.69 12.67 -12.86
CA LYS A 50 -9.62 13.44 -13.51
C LYS A 50 -8.85 12.73 -14.63
N THR A 51 -8.82 11.40 -14.71
CA THR A 51 -7.88 10.72 -15.63
C THR A 51 -8.50 9.77 -16.64
N LYS A 52 -9.80 9.47 -16.56
CA LYS A 52 -10.54 8.54 -17.46
C LYS A 52 -9.87 7.17 -17.72
N ARG A 53 -8.81 6.81 -16.98
CA ARG A 53 -8.10 5.54 -17.13
C ARG A 53 -8.48 4.59 -16.00
N MET A 54 -8.77 3.36 -16.34
CA MET A 54 -8.95 2.29 -15.37
C MET A 54 -7.60 1.98 -14.70
N LEU A 55 -7.59 1.91 -13.37
CA LEU A 55 -6.44 1.43 -12.63
C LEU A 55 -6.67 -0.03 -12.29
N THR A 56 -5.78 -0.90 -12.78
CA THR A 56 -5.78 -2.31 -12.42
C THR A 56 -4.57 -2.58 -11.55
N VAL A 57 -4.81 -3.12 -10.35
CA VAL A 57 -3.77 -3.46 -9.38
C VAL A 57 -3.83 -4.95 -9.10
N PRO A 58 -2.83 -5.74 -9.53
CA PRO A 58 -2.72 -7.15 -9.17
C PRO A 58 -2.54 -7.31 -7.65
N LEU A 59 -3.18 -8.31 -7.07
CA LEU A 59 -3.04 -8.65 -5.67
C LEU A 59 -2.08 -9.83 -5.49
N ASN A 60 -1.03 -9.61 -4.71
CA ASN A 60 -0.18 -10.70 -4.24
C ASN A 60 -0.83 -11.39 -3.02
N GLN A 61 -0.26 -12.52 -2.62
CA GLN A 61 -0.78 -13.31 -1.51
C GLN A 61 -0.84 -12.53 -0.19
N SER A 62 0.15 -11.67 0.05
CA SER A 62 0.17 -10.81 1.24
C SER A 62 -0.98 -9.80 1.25
N ALA A 63 -1.28 -9.17 0.10
CA ALA A 63 -2.45 -8.30 -0.01
C ALA A 63 -3.76 -9.07 0.27
N ILE A 64 -3.90 -10.26 -0.30
CA ILE A 64 -5.08 -11.10 -0.11
C ILE A 64 -5.27 -11.49 1.36
N SER A 65 -4.18 -11.81 2.08
CA SER A 65 -4.25 -12.19 3.50
C SER A 65 -4.70 -11.05 4.43
N TRP A 66 -4.53 -9.78 4.01
CA TRP A 66 -5.03 -8.62 4.74
C TRP A 66 -6.42 -8.17 4.31
N MET A 67 -7.01 -8.81 3.30
CA MET A 67 -8.37 -8.55 2.88
C MET A 67 -9.36 -9.31 3.77
N PRO A 68 -10.46 -8.68 4.24
CA PRO A 68 -11.47 -9.41 5.00
C PRO A 68 -12.13 -10.50 4.14
N GLU A 69 -12.73 -11.49 4.78
CA GLU A 69 -13.52 -12.50 4.08
C GLU A 69 -14.83 -11.91 3.57
N ARG A 70 -15.19 -12.25 2.34
CA ARG A 70 -16.40 -11.72 1.72
C ARG A 70 -17.70 -12.22 2.36
N ASN A 71 -17.72 -13.43 2.92
CA ASN A 71 -18.88 -14.03 3.61
C ASN A 71 -20.24 -13.88 2.87
N LYS A 72 -20.25 -14.09 1.55
CA LYS A 72 -21.42 -13.94 0.66
C LYS A 72 -21.98 -12.52 0.56
N GLN A 73 -21.28 -11.49 1.03
CA GLN A 73 -21.70 -10.10 0.90
C GLN A 73 -21.92 -9.69 -0.57
N PRO A 74 -22.87 -8.78 -0.86
CA PRO A 74 -23.15 -8.33 -2.22
C PRO A 74 -21.96 -7.61 -2.83
N LEU A 75 -21.87 -7.62 -4.16
CA LEU A 75 -20.78 -6.96 -4.89
C LEU A 75 -20.70 -5.46 -4.65
N SER A 76 -21.81 -4.81 -4.31
CA SER A 76 -21.88 -3.39 -3.96
C SER A 76 -21.36 -3.05 -2.57
N GLN A 77 -21.21 -4.05 -1.69
CA GLN A 77 -20.70 -3.85 -0.34
C GLN A 77 -19.23 -3.44 -0.37
N ARG A 78 -18.85 -2.53 0.52
CA ARG A 78 -17.44 -2.15 0.70
C ARG A 78 -16.63 -3.31 1.26
N VAL A 79 -15.39 -3.44 0.81
CA VAL A 79 -14.45 -4.44 1.33
C VAL A 79 -14.06 -4.10 2.78
N PHE A 80 -13.83 -2.82 3.06
CA PHE A 80 -13.52 -2.31 4.40
C PHE A 80 -14.67 -1.41 4.86
N ASP A 81 -15.79 -2.02 5.26
CA ASP A 81 -17.06 -1.34 5.48
C ASP A 81 -17.06 -0.39 6.70
N GLY A 82 -16.31 -0.70 7.75
CA GLY A 82 -16.21 0.14 8.96
C GLY A 82 -15.04 1.13 8.95
N LEU A 83 -14.45 1.43 7.78
CA LEU A 83 -13.36 2.37 7.72
C LEU A 83 -13.85 3.80 7.97
N VAL A 84 -13.34 4.41 9.05
CA VAL A 84 -13.66 5.77 9.49
C VAL A 84 -12.91 6.82 8.66
N THR A 85 -13.11 8.11 8.90
CA THR A 85 -12.43 9.19 8.16
C THR A 85 -10.90 9.08 8.22
N VAL A 86 -10.19 9.62 7.22
CA VAL A 86 -8.71 9.56 7.15
C VAL A 86 -8.06 10.13 8.41
N GLY A 87 -8.57 11.25 8.96
CA GLY A 87 -8.03 11.83 10.19
C GLY A 87 -8.26 10.95 11.44
N GLN A 88 -9.34 10.16 11.47
CA GLN A 88 -9.56 9.17 12.53
C GLN A 88 -8.66 7.96 12.33
N CYS A 89 -8.47 7.49 11.09
CA CYS A 89 -7.50 6.44 10.77
C CYS A 89 -6.09 6.84 11.20
N ASP A 90 -5.66 8.06 10.91
CA ASP A 90 -4.33 8.55 11.29
C ASP A 90 -4.12 8.57 12.81
N ARG A 91 -5.16 8.93 13.58
CA ARG A 91 -5.11 8.85 15.06
C ARG A 91 -4.95 7.42 15.57
N VAL A 92 -5.69 6.48 14.98
CA VAL A 92 -5.59 5.06 15.31
C VAL A 92 -4.20 4.53 14.96
N LEU A 93 -3.69 4.84 13.76
CA LEU A 93 -2.38 4.38 13.28
C LEU A 93 -1.23 4.93 14.14
N LYS A 94 -1.29 6.21 14.56
CA LYS A 94 -0.29 6.79 15.48
C LYS A 94 -0.22 6.03 16.81
N ARG A 95 -1.38 5.65 17.36
CA ARG A 95 -1.46 4.86 18.58
C ARG A 95 -0.89 3.46 18.37
N LEU A 96 -1.32 2.74 17.34
CA LEU A 96 -0.84 1.39 17.01
C LEU A 96 0.67 1.38 16.75
N ALA A 97 1.20 2.39 16.04
CA ALA A 97 2.63 2.52 15.81
C ALA A 97 3.40 2.68 17.12
N LYS A 98 2.91 3.52 18.04
CA LYS A 98 3.51 3.72 19.37
C LYS A 98 3.50 2.41 20.18
N GLU A 99 2.37 1.70 20.19
CA GLU A 99 2.23 0.39 20.87
C GLU A 99 3.18 -0.65 20.31
N ALA A 100 3.44 -0.60 19.00
CA ALA A 100 4.39 -1.47 18.29
C ALA A 100 5.87 -1.01 18.40
N GLY A 101 6.18 0.05 19.16
CA GLY A 101 7.54 0.57 19.30
C GLY A 101 8.08 1.29 18.06
N VAL A 102 7.22 1.69 17.12
CA VAL A 102 7.62 2.43 15.92
C VAL A 102 7.75 3.92 16.22
N ASN A 103 8.99 4.42 16.29
CA ASN A 103 9.31 5.84 16.57
C ASN A 103 9.27 6.72 15.31
N LYS A 104 8.25 6.54 14.46
CA LYS A 104 8.03 7.36 13.27
C LYS A 104 6.60 7.85 13.23
N VAL A 105 6.39 9.00 12.59
CA VAL A 105 5.04 9.50 12.35
C VAL A 105 4.40 8.63 11.27
N VAL A 106 3.35 7.89 11.65
CA VAL A 106 2.58 7.04 10.74
C VAL A 106 1.24 7.71 10.46
N SER A 107 0.93 7.87 9.19
CA SER A 107 -0.38 8.27 8.67
C SER A 107 -0.87 7.23 7.66
N PHE A 108 -2.12 7.32 7.24
CA PHE A 108 -2.63 6.36 6.24
C PHE A 108 -1.84 6.44 4.92
N HIS A 109 -1.35 7.63 4.57
CA HIS A 109 -0.52 7.82 3.36
C HIS A 109 0.84 7.10 3.43
N THR A 110 1.35 6.83 4.64
CA THR A 110 2.59 6.06 4.84
C THR A 110 2.51 4.66 4.20
N SER A 111 1.33 4.02 4.16
CA SER A 111 1.16 2.72 3.50
C SER A 111 1.55 2.74 2.03
N ARG A 112 1.18 3.81 1.34
CA ARG A 112 1.50 3.98 -0.08
C ARG A 112 2.99 4.28 -0.31
N HIS A 113 3.63 5.05 0.58
CA HIS A 113 5.07 5.23 0.56
C HIS A 113 5.79 3.89 0.79
N THR A 114 5.33 3.11 1.75
CA THR A 114 5.86 1.77 2.05
C THR A 114 5.76 0.84 0.83
N PHE A 115 4.60 0.81 0.15
CA PHE A 115 4.45 0.04 -1.07
C PHE A 115 5.46 0.47 -2.14
N ALA A 116 5.57 1.77 -2.41
CA ALA A 116 6.46 2.30 -3.46
C ALA A 116 7.92 1.94 -3.18
N THR A 117 8.39 2.21 -1.96
CA THR A 117 9.77 1.94 -1.56
C THR A 117 10.08 0.44 -1.59
N ASN A 118 9.20 -0.41 -1.06
CA ASN A 118 9.40 -1.85 -1.04
C ASN A 118 9.36 -2.46 -2.44
N ALA A 119 8.45 -1.99 -3.32
CA ALA A 119 8.38 -2.48 -4.69
C ALA A 119 9.65 -2.16 -5.48
N LEU A 120 10.20 -0.95 -5.34
CA LEU A 120 11.45 -0.55 -5.97
C LEU A 120 12.65 -1.28 -5.36
N ALA A 121 12.70 -1.44 -4.03
CA ALA A 121 13.75 -2.17 -3.34
C ALA A 121 13.79 -3.66 -3.73
N ALA A 122 12.62 -4.24 -4.00
CA ALA A 122 12.49 -5.61 -4.50
C ALA A 122 12.87 -5.78 -5.99
N GLY A 123 13.27 -4.71 -6.68
CA GLY A 123 13.70 -4.73 -8.07
C GLY A 123 12.63 -4.34 -9.09
N GLY A 124 11.47 -3.85 -8.65
CA GLY A 124 10.45 -3.30 -9.54
C GLY A 124 10.97 -2.06 -10.26
N ASP A 125 10.74 -1.97 -11.57
CA ASP A 125 11.14 -0.78 -12.33
C ASP A 125 10.24 0.44 -12.00
N LEU A 126 10.84 1.62 -12.09
CA LEU A 126 10.20 2.89 -11.74
C LEU A 126 8.91 3.16 -12.52
N TYR A 127 8.89 2.80 -13.80
CA TYR A 127 7.71 3.01 -14.65
C TYR A 127 6.55 2.13 -14.20
N THR A 128 6.78 0.85 -14.00
CA THR A 128 5.77 -0.10 -13.53
C THR A 128 5.22 0.30 -12.16
N VAL A 129 6.09 0.65 -11.20
CA VAL A 129 5.66 1.13 -9.87
C VAL A 129 4.83 2.43 -9.99
N SER A 130 5.25 3.36 -10.85
CA SER A 130 4.48 4.58 -11.13
C SER A 130 3.08 4.29 -11.68
N LYS A 131 2.93 3.28 -12.55
CA LYS A 131 1.63 2.85 -13.09
C LYS A 131 0.76 2.17 -12.05
N LEU A 132 1.31 1.30 -11.22
CA LEU A 132 0.59 0.66 -10.10
C LEU A 132 0.07 1.69 -9.11
N LEU A 133 0.85 2.74 -8.85
CA LEU A 133 0.44 3.87 -8.04
C LEU A 133 -0.58 4.80 -8.74
N GLY A 134 -0.78 4.67 -10.05
CA GLY A 134 -1.63 5.58 -10.82
C GLY A 134 -1.11 7.02 -10.83
N HIS A 135 0.21 7.22 -10.81
CA HIS A 135 0.81 8.53 -10.96
C HIS A 135 0.71 9.00 -12.42
N GLN A 136 0.37 10.26 -12.63
CA GLN A 136 0.34 10.88 -13.96
C GLN A 136 1.74 11.17 -14.48
N SER A 137 2.67 11.50 -13.57
CA SER A 137 4.06 11.76 -13.86
C SER A 137 4.97 10.79 -13.12
N ILE A 138 5.94 10.22 -13.82
CA ILE A 138 6.96 9.34 -13.25
C ILE A 138 7.82 10.07 -12.19
N ARG A 139 7.97 11.39 -12.32
CA ARG A 139 8.70 12.23 -11.35
C ARG A 139 8.15 12.10 -9.93
N THR A 140 6.83 11.87 -9.79
CA THR A 140 6.20 11.64 -8.47
C THR A 140 6.71 10.35 -7.82
N THR A 141 7.17 9.38 -8.61
CA THR A 141 7.71 8.10 -8.12
C THR A 141 9.23 8.16 -7.91
N GLN A 142 9.92 9.09 -8.58
CA GLN A 142 11.39 9.23 -8.52
C GLN A 142 11.90 9.40 -7.09
N VAL A 143 11.19 10.15 -6.26
CA VAL A 143 11.53 10.36 -4.83
C VAL A 143 11.73 9.04 -4.08
N TYR A 144 10.99 7.99 -4.42
CA TYR A 144 11.15 6.66 -3.79
C TYR A 144 12.36 5.90 -4.32
N ALA A 145 12.72 6.11 -5.58
CA ALA A 145 13.91 5.51 -6.18
C ALA A 145 15.18 6.10 -5.56
N ASP A 146 15.18 7.40 -5.30
CA ASP A 146 16.30 8.11 -4.66
C ASP A 146 16.55 7.54 -3.24
N VAL A 147 15.50 7.37 -2.44
CA VAL A 147 15.58 6.74 -1.10
C VAL A 147 16.15 5.31 -1.16
N VAL A 148 15.74 4.52 -2.15
CA VAL A 148 16.23 3.14 -2.32
C VAL A 148 17.70 3.14 -2.75
N MET A 149 18.13 4.13 -3.55
CA MET A 149 19.52 4.26 -3.97
C MET A 149 20.42 4.62 -2.78
N ASP A 150 20.03 5.55 -1.94
CA ASP A 150 20.77 5.93 -0.72
C ASP A 150 20.99 4.70 0.19
N THR A 151 19.96 3.91 0.42
CA THR A 151 20.06 2.66 1.20
C THR A 151 21.03 1.65 0.58
N LYS A 152 21.07 1.54 -0.77
CA LYS A 152 22.03 0.69 -1.48
C LYS A 152 23.49 1.18 -1.31
N ILE A 153 23.70 2.49 -1.40
CA ILE A 153 25.02 3.12 -1.19
C ILE A 153 25.48 2.88 0.24
N GLU A 154 24.61 3.08 1.24
CA GLU A 154 24.92 2.80 2.65
C GLU A 154 25.33 1.33 2.84
N ALA A 155 24.56 0.39 2.30
CA ALA A 155 24.86 -1.04 2.39
C ALA A 155 26.23 -1.40 1.77
N VAL A 156 26.56 -0.81 0.61
CA VAL A 156 27.89 -1.01 -0.01
C VAL A 156 29.01 -0.39 0.84
N ASN A 157 28.78 0.77 1.42
CA ASN A 157 29.77 1.45 2.28
C ASN A 157 30.07 0.67 3.57
N LEU A 158 29.15 -0.14 4.09
CA LEU A 158 29.43 -1.05 5.21
C LEU A 158 30.55 -2.06 4.91
N LEU A 159 30.75 -2.40 3.64
CA LEU A 159 31.83 -3.32 3.23
C LEU A 159 33.20 -2.69 3.36
N ASN A 160 33.33 -1.37 3.31
CA ASN A 160 34.60 -0.65 3.43
C ASN A 160 35.28 -0.89 4.79
N GLY A 161 34.52 -1.17 5.85
CA GLY A 161 35.05 -1.47 7.18
C GLY A 161 35.57 -2.88 7.35
N LEU A 162 35.19 -3.80 6.46
CA LEU A 162 35.58 -5.23 6.59
C LEU A 162 37.00 -5.54 6.07
N PHE A 163 37.56 -4.67 5.24
CA PHE A 163 38.84 -4.93 4.55
C PHE A 163 39.96 -3.95 4.95
N ASN A 164 39.71 -3.01 5.86
CA ASN A 164 40.71 -2.05 6.34
C ASN A 164 41.56 -2.57 7.54
N SER A 165 41.64 -3.87 7.73
CA SER A 165 42.52 -4.50 8.72
C SER A 165 43.82 -4.91 8.04
N ARG A 166 44.65 -3.94 7.62
CA ARG A 166 46.08 -4.14 7.34
C ARG A 166 46.87 -3.01 7.93
#